data_7d6c1abc1908181ca374780fb118d7d7
#
_entry.id   7d6c1abc1908181ca374780fb118d7d7
#
_cell.length_a   1.000
_cell.length_b   1.000
_cell.length_c   1.000
_cell.angle_alpha   90.00
_cell.angle_beta   90.00
_cell.angle_gamma   90.00
#
_symmetry.space_group_name_H-M   'P 1'
#
loop_
_entity.id
_entity.type
_entity.pdbx_description
1 polymer ?
#
loop_
_entity_poly.entity_id
_entity_poly.type
_entity_poly.pdbx_seq_one_letter_code
_entity_poly.pdbx_strand_id
1 'polypeptide(L)'
;MFNQSGITKTNLTNVRQILGNEHYIAVSAIIDNTAKNSDGMCLAGTPRTGDLLKRAGGADAFTKATTTGGSGSETNSAKFVLLHDVVFDGTNDANATILIHGVIQKNKCDSSVQTLLDSHAVKALAANGIYVI
;
A
#
# COMPACT_ATOMS: atom_id res chain seq x y z
N MET A 1 -32.03 -4.45 -6.62
CA MET A 1 -31.66 -4.20 -6.62
C MET A 1 -31.29 -3.78 -6.93
N PHE A 2 -31.16 -3.88 -7.01
CA PHE A 2 -30.79 -3.43 -7.18
C PHE A 2 -30.19 -3.34 -7.70
N ASN A 3 -30.11 -3.24 -7.91
CA ASN A 3 -29.53 -3.16 -8.42
C ASN A 3 -28.95 -2.99 -8.54
N GLN A 4 -28.74 -3.07 -8.40
CA GLN A 4 -28.15 -3.01 -8.46
C GLN A 4 -27.44 -2.92 -8.74
N SER A 5 -27.20 -2.98 -8.29
CA SER A 5 -26.56 -2.81 -9.32
C SER A 5 -25.27 -3.35 -9.96
N GLY A 6 -24.96 -3.75 -11.28
CA GLY A 6 -23.97 -4.54 -11.91
C GLY A 6 -22.60 -3.88 -12.09
N ILE A 7 -22.55 -2.58 -12.25
CA ILE A 7 -21.32 -1.79 -12.37
C ILE A 7 -20.46 -1.96 -11.12
N THR A 8 -21.09 -1.91 -9.97
CA THR A 8 -20.41 -2.10 -8.70
C THR A 8 -19.77 -3.47 -8.62
N LYS A 9 -20.45 -4.49 -9.09
CA LYS A 9 -19.90 -5.85 -9.13
C LYS A 9 -18.66 -5.93 -10.01
N THR A 10 -18.68 -5.27 -11.17
CA THR A 10 -17.53 -5.24 -12.06
C THR A 10 -16.31 -4.63 -11.37
N ASN A 11 -16.51 -3.54 -10.64
CA ASN A 11 -15.41 -2.91 -9.89
C ASN A 11 -14.88 -3.86 -8.82
N LEU A 12 -15.76 -4.57 -8.12
CA LEU A 12 -15.37 -5.48 -7.05
C LEU A 12 -14.55 -6.67 -7.56
N THR A 13 -14.74 -7.11 -8.79
CA THR A 13 -13.96 -8.24 -9.32
C THR A 13 -12.47 -7.92 -9.43
N ASN A 14 -12.10 -6.65 -9.44
CA ASN A 14 -10.71 -6.21 -9.54
C ASN A 14 -10.11 -5.84 -8.20
N VAL A 15 -10.87 -5.97 -7.11
CA VAL A 15 -10.38 -5.65 -5.77
C VAL A 15 -9.59 -6.82 -5.23
N ARG A 16 -8.32 -6.56 -4.89
CA ARG A 16 -7.43 -7.55 -4.31
C ARG A 16 -7.57 -7.55 -2.79
N GLN A 17 -7.83 -8.72 -2.23
CA GLN A 17 -7.98 -8.88 -0.78
C GLN A 17 -6.69 -9.39 -0.18
N ILE A 18 -5.91 -8.49 0.38
CA ILE A 18 -4.62 -8.83 0.97
C ILE A 18 -4.68 -8.99 2.49
N LEU A 19 -5.78 -8.60 3.14
CA LEU A 19 -5.90 -8.68 4.59
C LEU A 19 -5.89 -10.12 5.08
N GLY A 20 -5.12 -10.37 6.15
CA GLY A 20 -5.05 -11.66 6.81
C GLY A 20 -6.15 -11.90 7.83
N ASN A 21 -6.80 -10.83 8.29
CA ASN A 21 -7.95 -10.89 9.20
C ASN A 21 -8.76 -9.61 9.08
N GLU A 22 -9.86 -9.54 9.86
CA GLU A 22 -10.77 -8.40 9.83
C GLU A 22 -10.40 -7.30 10.84
N HIS A 23 -9.39 -7.53 11.66
CA HIS A 23 -8.91 -6.51 12.61
C HIS A 23 -7.89 -5.62 11.94
N TYR A 24 -8.35 -4.48 11.46
CA TYR A 24 -7.44 -3.54 10.81
C TYR A 24 -7.93 -2.11 11.01
N ILE A 25 -7.00 -1.17 10.88
CA ILE A 25 -7.28 0.26 10.87
C ILE A 25 -6.67 0.83 9.60
N ALA A 26 -7.47 1.55 8.84
CA ALA A 26 -7.04 2.17 7.61
C ALA A 26 -7.59 3.59 7.53
N VAL A 27 -6.85 4.46 6.83
CA VAL A 27 -7.26 5.85 6.62
C VAL A 27 -7.06 6.22 5.16
N SER A 28 -7.78 7.23 4.70
CA SER A 28 -7.51 7.79 3.38
C SER A 28 -6.29 8.70 3.44
N ALA A 29 -5.50 8.68 2.39
CA ALA A 29 -4.32 9.51 2.25
C ALA A 29 -4.04 9.77 0.77
N ILE A 30 -3.27 10.82 0.50
CA ILE A 30 -2.82 11.10 -0.86
C ILE A 30 -1.47 10.42 -1.04
N ILE A 31 -1.31 9.64 -2.11
CA ILE A 31 -0.04 9.00 -2.46
C ILE A 31 0.51 9.61 -3.74
N ASP A 32 1.84 9.68 -3.84
CA ASP A 32 2.48 10.08 -5.07
C ASP A 32 2.59 8.88 -6.05
N ASN A 33 3.06 9.14 -7.26
CA ASN A 33 3.14 8.11 -8.29
C ASN A 33 4.40 7.24 -8.23
N THR A 34 5.16 7.29 -7.16
CA THR A 34 6.29 6.39 -6.97
C THR A 34 5.83 4.94 -6.83
N ALA A 35 6.63 4.01 -7.25
CA ALA A 35 6.30 2.58 -7.32
C ALA A 35 5.13 2.26 -8.27
N LYS A 36 4.82 3.17 -9.19
CA LYS A 36 3.84 2.93 -10.24
C LYS A 36 4.41 1.91 -11.24
N ASN A 37 3.60 0.92 -11.62
CA ASN A 37 4.01 -0.07 -12.61
C ASN A 37 3.80 0.44 -14.05
N SER A 38 4.11 -0.41 -15.05
CA SER A 38 3.96 -0.04 -16.46
C SER A 38 2.51 0.22 -16.88
N ASP A 39 1.55 -0.30 -16.12
CA ASP A 39 0.12 -0.08 -16.39
C ASP A 39 -0.41 1.20 -15.73
N GLY A 40 0.45 1.98 -15.11
CA GLY A 40 0.06 3.21 -14.42
C GLY A 40 -0.60 2.98 -13.08
N MET A 41 -0.36 1.84 -12.45
CA MET A 41 -0.99 1.47 -11.18
C MET A 41 0.04 1.28 -10.08
N CYS A 42 -0.39 1.54 -8.85
CA CYS A 42 0.31 1.10 -7.65
C CYS A 42 -0.54 0.02 -6.99
N LEU A 43 0.03 -1.15 -6.77
CA LEU A 43 -0.74 -2.32 -6.37
C LEU A 43 -0.83 -2.44 -4.85
N ALA A 44 -1.91 -3.10 -4.39
CA ALA A 44 -2.18 -3.32 -2.97
C ALA A 44 -1.02 -4.06 -2.30
N GLY A 45 -0.67 -3.65 -1.09
CA GLY A 45 0.44 -4.21 -0.33
C GLY A 45 1.76 -3.47 -0.51
N THR A 46 1.85 -2.54 -1.45
CA THR A 46 3.07 -1.76 -1.67
C THR A 46 3.43 -0.98 -0.41
N PRO A 47 4.65 -1.15 0.13
CA PRO A 47 5.08 -0.40 1.31
C PRO A 47 5.19 1.09 1.02
N ARG A 48 4.68 1.89 1.94
CA ARG A 48 4.66 3.35 1.84
C ARG A 48 5.21 3.99 3.11
N THR A 49 5.68 5.20 2.97
CA THR A 49 6.11 6.02 4.11
C THR A 49 5.49 7.41 3.98
N GLY A 50 5.23 8.03 5.12
CA GLY A 50 4.63 9.37 5.17
C GLY A 50 4.23 9.71 6.59
N ASP A 51 3.65 10.90 6.75
CA ASP A 51 3.21 11.40 8.05
C ASP A 51 1.68 11.36 8.12
N LEU A 52 1.14 10.59 9.05
CA LEU A 52 -0.31 10.47 9.25
C LEU A 52 -1.00 11.79 9.54
N LEU A 53 -0.27 12.74 10.11
CA LEU A 53 -0.83 14.06 10.41
C LEU A 53 -0.88 14.98 9.20
N LYS A 54 -0.21 14.59 8.11
CA LYS A 54 -0.07 15.41 6.90
C LYS A 54 -0.47 14.60 5.68
N ARG A 55 -1.76 14.30 5.55
CA ARG A 55 -2.26 13.44 4.47
C ARG A 55 -2.79 14.22 3.27
N ALA A 56 -2.40 15.48 3.14
CA ALA A 56 -3.01 16.40 2.17
C ALA A 56 -2.44 16.32 0.76
N GLY A 57 -1.31 15.66 0.56
CA GLY A 57 -0.69 15.56 -0.76
C GLY A 57 0.41 16.58 -1.00
N GLY A 58 0.83 16.77 -2.24
CA GLY A 58 1.97 17.61 -2.59
C GLY A 58 3.25 17.08 -1.97
N ALA A 59 4.00 17.94 -1.27
CA ALA A 59 5.22 17.55 -0.58
C ALA A 59 4.97 16.56 0.58
N ASP A 60 3.73 16.49 1.06
CA ASP A 60 3.33 15.61 2.15
C ASP A 60 2.69 14.31 1.65
N ALA A 61 2.63 14.09 0.34
CA ALA A 61 2.09 12.85 -0.22
C ALA A 61 2.90 11.65 0.25
N PHE A 62 2.20 10.55 0.53
CA PHE A 62 2.87 9.31 0.91
C PHE A 62 3.64 8.76 -0.28
N THR A 63 4.87 8.35 -0.05
CA THR A 63 5.79 7.90 -1.09
C THR A 63 6.20 6.45 -0.85
N LYS A 64 6.82 5.83 -1.85
CA LYS A 64 7.28 4.44 -1.70
C LYS A 64 8.35 4.35 -0.62
N ALA A 65 8.33 3.24 0.11
CA ALA A 65 9.38 2.92 1.06
C ALA A 65 10.64 2.47 0.35
N THR A 66 11.80 2.80 0.90
CA THR A 66 13.10 2.40 0.35
C THR A 66 13.99 1.81 1.43
N THR A 67 14.89 0.94 1.01
CA THR A 67 15.91 0.37 1.89
C THR A 67 17.19 1.18 1.75
N THR A 68 17.76 1.58 2.88
CA THR A 68 19.01 2.34 2.91
C THR A 68 19.96 1.74 3.95
N GLY A 69 21.23 2.08 3.83
CA GLY A 69 22.26 1.63 4.74
C GLY A 69 23.24 0.66 4.09
N GLY A 70 24.34 0.38 4.78
CA GLY A 70 25.36 -0.54 4.31
C GLY A 70 24.98 -2.00 4.63
N SER A 71 25.75 -2.93 4.06
CA SER A 71 25.55 -4.36 4.28
C SER A 71 25.56 -4.69 5.77
N GLY A 72 24.51 -5.38 6.23
CA GLY A 72 24.34 -5.76 7.64
C GLY A 72 23.69 -4.71 8.51
N SER A 73 23.50 -3.48 8.01
CA SER A 73 22.85 -2.40 8.77
C SER A 73 21.73 -1.74 7.97
N GLU A 74 21.16 -2.44 7.00
CA GLU A 74 20.12 -1.89 6.16
C GLU A 74 18.83 -1.70 6.93
N THR A 75 18.14 -0.58 6.66
CA THR A 75 16.83 -0.28 7.21
C THR A 75 15.89 0.11 6.10
N ASN A 76 14.61 -0.16 6.30
CA ASN A 76 13.57 0.21 5.35
C ASN A 76 12.68 1.29 5.96
N SER A 77 12.26 2.25 5.16
CA SER A 77 11.45 3.37 5.62
C SER A 77 9.95 3.06 5.71
N ALA A 78 9.54 1.84 5.42
CA ALA A 78 8.13 1.47 5.41
C ALA A 78 7.45 1.71 6.76
N LYS A 79 6.30 2.38 6.72
CA LYS A 79 5.46 2.60 7.90
C LYS A 79 4.04 2.09 7.65
N PHE A 80 3.63 2.04 6.41
CA PHE A 80 2.26 1.73 6.00
C PHE A 80 2.29 0.91 4.72
N VAL A 81 1.16 0.29 4.39
CA VAL A 81 0.99 -0.37 3.10
C VAL A 81 -0.29 0.13 2.44
N LEU A 82 -0.29 0.09 1.13
CA LEU A 82 -1.47 0.42 0.33
C LEU A 82 -2.47 -0.72 0.46
N LEU A 83 -3.72 -0.41 0.79
CA LEU A 83 -4.73 -1.44 1.03
C LEU A 83 -5.39 -1.94 -0.27
N HIS A 84 -5.53 -1.07 -1.26
CA HIS A 84 -6.17 -1.40 -2.54
C HIS A 84 -5.30 -0.91 -3.69
N ASP A 85 -5.51 -1.51 -4.87
CA ASP A 85 -4.85 -1.02 -6.09
C ASP A 85 -5.32 0.40 -6.40
N VAL A 86 -4.39 1.22 -6.89
CA VAL A 86 -4.66 2.62 -7.24
C VAL A 86 -4.19 2.88 -8.66
N VAL A 87 -5.06 3.48 -9.46
CA VAL A 87 -4.74 3.90 -10.83
C VAL A 87 -4.40 5.39 -10.81
N PHE A 88 -3.25 5.74 -11.40
CA PHE A 88 -2.82 7.12 -11.49
C PHE A 88 -3.26 7.75 -12.80
N ASP A 89 -3.62 9.03 -12.73
CA ASP A 89 -3.88 9.85 -13.91
C ASP A 89 -2.60 10.61 -14.26
N GLY A 90 -1.83 10.07 -15.20
CA GLY A 90 -0.56 10.65 -15.59
C GLY A 90 0.45 10.68 -14.45
N THR A 91 0.95 11.86 -14.13
CA THR A 91 1.93 12.08 -13.07
C THR A 91 1.34 12.66 -11.80
N ASN A 92 0.02 12.79 -11.75
CA ASN A 92 -0.67 13.38 -10.60
C ASN A 92 -0.67 12.43 -9.41
N ASP A 93 -0.75 13.00 -8.21
CA ASP A 93 -1.01 12.24 -6.99
C ASP A 93 -2.42 11.64 -7.03
N ALA A 94 -2.65 10.62 -6.23
CA ALA A 94 -3.95 9.95 -6.19
C ALA A 94 -4.42 9.75 -4.75
N ASN A 95 -5.74 9.70 -4.57
CA ASN A 95 -6.35 9.30 -3.30
C ASN A 95 -6.23 7.79 -3.14
N ALA A 96 -5.89 7.36 -1.94
CA ALA A 96 -5.71 5.95 -1.63
C ALA A 96 -6.16 5.65 -0.22
N THR A 97 -6.31 4.36 0.07
CA THR A 97 -6.53 3.87 1.43
C THR A 97 -5.24 3.23 1.92
N ILE A 98 -4.75 3.71 3.04
CA ILE A 98 -3.49 3.28 3.65
C ILE A 98 -3.82 2.46 4.89
N LEU A 99 -3.27 1.26 4.96
CA LEU A 99 -3.36 0.42 6.16
C LEU A 99 -2.36 0.91 7.18
N ILE A 100 -2.82 1.23 8.39
CA ILE A 100 -1.95 1.71 9.48
C ILE A 100 -1.77 0.68 10.59
N HIS A 101 -2.64 -0.32 10.65
CA HIS A 101 -2.53 -1.42 11.60
C HIS A 101 -3.29 -2.62 11.05
N GLY A 102 -2.69 -3.79 11.13
CA GLY A 102 -3.36 -5.00 10.68
C GLY A 102 -2.39 -6.09 10.25
N VAL A 103 -2.96 -7.10 9.61
CA VAL A 103 -2.21 -8.26 9.11
C VAL A 103 -2.51 -8.41 7.63
N ILE A 104 -1.46 -8.54 6.82
CA ILE A 104 -1.61 -8.80 5.39
C ILE A 104 -0.98 -10.15 5.03
N GLN A 105 -1.52 -10.75 3.98
CA GLN A 105 -1.00 -12.02 3.44
C GLN A 105 -0.14 -11.74 2.22
N LYS A 106 1.15 -11.98 2.34
CA LYS A 106 2.10 -11.72 1.26
C LYS A 106 1.75 -12.48 -0.01
N ASN A 107 1.32 -13.73 0.13
CA ASN A 107 1.00 -14.57 -1.02
C ASN A 107 -0.24 -14.11 -1.79
N LYS A 108 -1.04 -13.21 -1.23
CA LYS A 108 -2.20 -12.63 -1.92
C LYS A 108 -1.87 -11.33 -2.65
N CYS A 109 -0.66 -10.81 -2.44
CA CYS A 109 -0.19 -9.65 -3.17
C CYS A 109 0.34 -10.08 -4.54
N ASP A 110 0.39 -9.12 -5.46
CA ASP A 110 1.03 -9.34 -6.75
C ASP A 110 2.50 -9.71 -6.56
N SER A 111 3.07 -10.47 -7.49
CA SER A 111 4.46 -10.94 -7.38
C SER A 111 5.46 -9.78 -7.29
N SER A 112 5.21 -8.68 -7.98
CA SER A 112 6.05 -7.49 -7.89
C SER A 112 6.02 -6.86 -6.50
N VAL A 113 4.86 -6.88 -5.85
CA VAL A 113 4.71 -6.38 -4.48
C VAL A 113 5.38 -7.32 -3.49
N GLN A 114 5.27 -8.63 -3.71
CA GLN A 114 5.94 -9.60 -2.85
C GLN A 114 7.45 -9.37 -2.80
N THR A 115 8.06 -8.96 -3.91
CA THR A 115 9.47 -8.59 -3.95
C THR A 115 9.76 -7.36 -3.09
N LEU A 116 8.86 -6.39 -3.08
CA LEU A 116 9.01 -5.19 -2.23
C LEU A 116 8.83 -5.50 -0.74
N LEU A 117 8.07 -6.53 -0.41
CA LEU A 117 7.86 -6.99 0.96
C LEU A 117 8.96 -7.95 1.38
N ASP A 118 10.20 -7.49 1.29
CA ASP A 118 11.37 -8.26 1.72
C ASP A 118 11.54 -8.23 3.25
N SER A 119 12.60 -8.85 3.75
CA SER A 119 12.82 -8.96 5.20
C SER A 119 12.97 -7.58 5.87
N HIS A 120 13.55 -6.61 5.19
CA HIS A 120 13.72 -5.25 5.74
C HIS A 120 12.39 -4.52 5.84
N ALA A 121 11.57 -4.61 4.80
CA ALA A 121 10.25 -3.99 4.78
C ALA A 121 9.33 -4.65 5.81
N VAL A 122 9.34 -5.98 5.90
CA VAL A 122 8.52 -6.72 6.86
C VAL A 122 8.88 -6.32 8.29
N LYS A 123 10.17 -6.20 8.59
CA LYS A 123 10.63 -5.76 9.93
C LYS A 123 10.18 -4.34 10.25
N ALA A 124 10.31 -3.44 9.28
CA ALA A 124 9.90 -2.04 9.47
C ALA A 124 8.39 -1.92 9.69
N LEU A 125 7.60 -2.67 8.93
CA LEU A 125 6.14 -2.68 9.06
C LEU A 125 5.71 -3.26 10.40
N ALA A 126 6.35 -4.33 10.86
CA ALA A 126 6.04 -4.92 12.17
C ALA A 126 6.29 -3.92 13.30
N ALA A 127 7.31 -3.10 13.20
CA ALA A 127 7.59 -2.06 14.19
C ALA A 127 6.48 -1.00 14.24
N ASN A 128 5.67 -0.89 13.19
CA ASN A 128 4.55 0.06 13.11
C ASN A 128 3.19 -0.62 13.26
N GLY A 129 3.15 -1.90 13.62
CA GLY A 129 1.90 -2.61 13.88
C GLY A 129 1.26 -3.25 12.66
N ILE A 130 1.99 -3.41 11.57
CA ILE A 130 1.53 -4.11 10.38
C ILE A 130 2.34 -5.40 10.22
N TYR A 131 1.64 -6.53 10.25
CA TYR A 131 2.29 -7.83 10.19
C TYR A 131 2.05 -8.49 8.84
N VAL A 132 3.11 -9.01 8.25
CA VAL A 132 3.09 -9.70 6.96
C VAL A 132 3.28 -11.19 7.21
N ILE A 133 2.29 -11.97 6.82
CA ILE A 133 2.34 -13.43 6.99
C ILE A 133 2.38 -14.17 5.66
#